data_36ae690cd915db7a0b9094bf0b5d180b
#
_entry.id   36ae690cd915db7a0b9094bf0b5d180b
#
_cell.length_a   1.000
_cell.length_b   1.000
_cell.length_c   1.000
_cell.angle_alpha   90.00
_cell.angle_beta   90.00
_cell.angle_gamma   90.00
#
_symmetry.space_group_name_H-M   'P 1'
#
loop_
_entity.id
_entity.type
_entity.pdbx_description
1 polymer ?
#
loop_
_entity_poly.entity_id
_entity_poly.type
_entity_poly.pdbx_seq_one_letter_code
_entity_poly.pdbx_strand_id
1 'polypeptide(L)'
;MKNFLLQFLAFSTLSLLGMGCSTTAQLSPPTSASLSASPRIQQLTEKERLRWSHLDPIHDTVPGMSVDRAYTEVVKKRKGSPVVVAIIDSGIDLAHEDLKDLLWKNPGEIAGDGLDNDQNGYIDDVHGYNFLGESYHEQMEFVRIVSKKLGDFNLQQKASAHLEPKLTEAKTAVLQYQQIEQLVRMAHQNIQKKLGKESYKLEDLEKYEPQSVEEEQVLGLLTQVMAMGQDIPSALADLQEGIHYYQSQLEYNLNLGFDGRKPVGDNPYDIKDLGYGNGNASHQLEEESHGTHVAGILAANRSTKKGVKGVAENVKLMALRTVPDGDEYDKDIALAIRYAVDQGAKVINASFGKKFSPNASWVQDALRYAAAKDVLFVHAAGNDGLDLDLPENSNYPNDAYSLSGTPSENNYLSVGALTPSYGPDMIASFSNYGKKGVDLFAPGDEIYSTLPNSNYGVEGGTSMAAPAVAGMAAMIRSLYPQLTAVQVKRIILDSGLSVPMKVRVGEQELALSELCGSGKIANLYTALLLAEQVATGK
;
A
#
# COMPACT_ATOMS: atom_id res chain seq x y z
N MET A 1 12.48 -76.27 47.65
CA MET A 1 12.99 -77.38 46.79
C MET A 1 13.32 -76.75 45.44
N LYS A 2 14.62 -76.86 45.13
CA LYS A 2 15.25 -76.95 43.79
C LYS A 2 14.84 -76.00 42.68
N ASN A 3 15.75 -75.03 42.35
CA ASN A 3 16.67 -75.07 41.21
C ASN A 3 16.00 -74.97 39.82
N PHE A 4 16.31 -73.94 39.00
CA PHE A 4 17.40 -73.99 38.04
C PHE A 4 17.58 -72.64 37.32
N LEU A 5 18.83 -72.21 37.19
CA LEU A 5 19.34 -71.17 36.29
C LEU A 5 19.00 -71.46 34.83
N LEU A 6 18.74 -70.44 34.03
CA LEU A 6 19.30 -70.33 32.68
C LEU A 6 19.39 -68.91 32.25
N GLN A 7 20.59 -68.47 31.91
CA GLN A 7 20.93 -67.19 31.25
C GLN A 7 20.43 -67.22 29.81
N PHE A 8 19.83 -66.15 29.38
CA PHE A 8 19.83 -65.73 27.94
C PHE A 8 20.16 -64.28 27.83
N LEU A 9 21.28 -63.98 27.15
CA LEU A 9 21.64 -62.69 26.65
C LEU A 9 20.57 -62.23 25.66
N ALA A 10 19.97 -61.06 25.89
CA ALA A 10 19.22 -60.31 24.88
C ALA A 10 19.90 -58.97 24.68
N PHE A 11 20.43 -58.77 23.48
CA PHE A 11 20.94 -57.50 22.97
C PHE A 11 19.83 -56.47 23.05
N SER A 12 19.98 -55.44 23.87
CA SER A 12 19.15 -54.25 23.81
C SER A 12 19.75 -53.27 22.79
N THR A 13 19.16 -53.21 21.61
CA THR A 13 19.36 -52.12 20.68
C THR A 13 18.70 -50.85 21.23
N LEU A 14 19.53 -49.97 21.74
CA LEU A 14 19.14 -48.62 22.18
C LEU A 14 18.85 -47.80 20.94
N SER A 15 17.58 -47.65 20.56
CA SER A 15 17.14 -46.70 19.55
C SER A 15 17.26 -45.31 20.16
N LEU A 16 18.34 -44.59 19.84
CA LEU A 16 18.44 -43.16 20.05
C LEU A 16 17.44 -42.48 19.10
N LEU A 17 16.25 -42.16 19.59
CA LEU A 17 15.40 -41.12 19.03
C LEU A 17 16.10 -39.80 19.28
N GLY A 18 16.83 -39.32 18.29
CA GLY A 18 17.33 -37.97 18.23
C GLY A 18 16.15 -37.02 18.14
N MET A 19 15.68 -36.48 19.27
CA MET A 19 14.91 -35.23 19.28
C MET A 19 15.85 -34.13 18.77
N GLY A 20 15.77 -33.87 17.50
CA GLY A 20 16.34 -32.67 16.90
C GLY A 20 15.61 -31.43 17.44
N CYS A 21 16.11 -30.94 18.58
CA CYS A 21 15.80 -29.58 19.00
C CYS A 21 16.41 -28.68 17.96
N SER A 22 15.60 -28.17 17.01
CA SER A 22 16.00 -27.07 16.12
C SER A 22 16.12 -25.84 17.00
N THR A 23 17.29 -25.62 17.58
CA THR A 23 17.67 -24.33 18.10
C THR A 23 17.68 -23.38 16.88
N THR A 24 16.65 -22.56 16.76
CA THR A 24 16.68 -21.37 15.90
C THR A 24 17.81 -20.50 16.42
N ALA A 25 19.00 -20.63 15.79
CA ALA A 25 20.09 -19.71 16.05
C ALA A 25 19.55 -18.31 15.77
N GLN A 26 19.50 -17.45 16.79
CA GLN A 26 19.31 -16.03 16.62
C GLN A 26 20.51 -15.53 15.84
N LEU A 27 20.33 -15.34 14.52
CA LEU A 27 21.32 -14.71 13.67
C LEU A 27 21.43 -13.25 14.11
N SER A 28 22.58 -12.88 14.66
CA SER A 28 22.87 -11.47 14.89
C SER A 28 22.96 -10.79 13.54
N PRO A 29 22.19 -9.73 13.28
CA PRO A 29 22.33 -8.96 12.04
C PRO A 29 23.78 -8.50 11.89
N PRO A 30 24.29 -8.35 10.64
CA PRO A 30 25.58 -7.72 10.44
C PRO A 30 25.56 -6.39 11.19
N THR A 31 26.58 -6.17 12.03
CA THR A 31 26.73 -5.07 13.00
C THR A 31 25.83 -3.89 12.68
N SER A 32 24.83 -3.65 13.52
CA SER A 32 23.75 -2.69 13.32
C SER A 32 24.33 -1.33 12.93
N ALA A 33 24.30 -1.01 11.63
CA ALA A 33 24.53 0.33 11.18
C ALA A 33 23.40 1.19 11.77
N SER A 34 23.74 1.98 12.78
CA SER A 34 22.79 2.88 13.40
C SER A 34 22.73 4.15 12.57
N LEU A 35 21.51 4.67 12.40
CA LEU A 35 21.31 5.96 11.76
C LEU A 35 21.99 7.07 12.58
N SER A 36 22.33 8.18 11.91
CA SER A 36 22.77 9.39 12.63
C SER A 36 21.64 9.91 13.52
N ALA A 37 21.97 10.36 14.71
CA ALA A 37 21.00 11.05 15.57
C ALA A 37 20.71 12.50 15.12
N SER A 38 21.46 13.03 14.14
CA SER A 38 21.33 14.40 13.67
C SER A 38 20.40 14.48 12.45
N PRO A 39 19.36 15.34 12.48
CA PRO A 39 18.48 15.58 11.33
C PRO A 39 19.26 16.11 10.12
N ARG A 40 18.75 15.85 8.92
CA ARG A 40 19.23 16.50 7.70
C ARG A 40 18.74 17.97 7.69
N ILE A 41 19.66 18.90 7.48
CA ILE A 41 19.35 20.34 7.43
C ILE A 41 19.11 20.80 5.98
N GLN A 42 19.77 20.18 4.99
CA GLN A 42 19.65 20.56 3.59
C GLN A 42 18.36 20.00 2.99
N GLN A 43 17.67 20.83 2.23
CA GLN A 43 16.55 20.39 1.40
C GLN A 43 17.01 19.41 0.31
N LEU A 44 16.14 18.49 -0.07
CA LEU A 44 16.37 17.60 -1.19
C LEU A 44 16.43 18.40 -2.48
N THR A 45 17.39 18.07 -3.35
CA THR A 45 17.36 18.51 -4.74
C THR A 45 16.19 17.85 -5.46
N GLU A 46 15.69 18.43 -6.56
CA GLU A 46 14.63 17.84 -7.38
C GLU A 46 14.95 16.38 -7.78
N LYS A 47 16.19 16.13 -8.19
CA LYS A 47 16.64 14.77 -8.54
C LYS A 47 16.60 13.82 -7.35
N GLU A 48 16.96 14.25 -6.15
CA GLU A 48 16.84 13.43 -4.94
C GLU A 48 15.36 13.20 -4.59
N ARG A 49 14.51 14.22 -4.70
CA ARG A 49 13.08 14.14 -4.40
C ARG A 49 12.37 13.09 -5.26
N LEU A 50 12.64 13.05 -6.57
CA LEU A 50 12.05 12.06 -7.49
C LEU A 50 12.49 10.60 -7.24
N ARG A 51 13.45 10.35 -6.35
CA ARG A 51 14.00 9.01 -6.09
C ARG A 51 14.39 8.78 -4.63
N TRP A 52 13.91 9.60 -3.74
CA TRP A 52 14.34 9.58 -2.35
C TRP A 52 14.14 8.22 -1.68
N SER A 53 13.08 7.48 -2.05
CA SER A 53 12.80 6.14 -1.57
C SER A 53 13.92 5.11 -1.83
N HIS A 54 14.78 5.35 -2.83
CA HIS A 54 15.90 4.49 -3.21
C HIS A 54 17.23 4.87 -2.56
N LEU A 55 17.31 6.06 -1.95
CA LEU A 55 18.54 6.58 -1.35
C LEU A 55 18.90 5.84 -0.06
N ASP A 56 20.14 6.06 0.41
CA ASP A 56 20.69 5.37 1.59
C ASP A 56 20.60 6.26 2.84
N PRO A 57 19.96 5.81 3.92
CA PRO A 57 19.81 6.62 5.13
C PRO A 57 21.13 7.01 5.79
N ILE A 58 22.18 6.22 5.60
CA ILE A 58 23.49 6.47 6.24
C ILE A 58 24.36 7.37 5.38
N HIS A 59 24.41 7.13 4.05
CA HIS A 59 25.26 7.89 3.14
C HIS A 59 24.63 9.19 2.64
N ASP A 60 23.31 9.12 2.33
CA ASP A 60 22.60 10.25 1.74
C ASP A 60 21.84 11.07 2.80
N THR A 61 21.72 10.56 4.04
CA THR A 61 20.88 11.15 5.11
C THR A 61 19.44 11.41 4.64
N VAL A 62 18.87 10.42 3.94
CA VAL A 62 17.48 10.38 3.45
C VAL A 62 16.89 9.04 3.87
N PRO A 63 15.69 8.96 4.45
CA PRO A 63 15.15 7.73 5.04
C PRO A 63 14.62 6.75 3.95
N GLY A 64 15.35 6.59 2.86
CA GLY A 64 15.07 5.63 1.81
C GLY A 64 15.48 4.20 2.19
N MET A 65 15.26 3.25 1.28
CA MET A 65 15.47 1.82 1.51
C MET A 65 16.83 1.30 1.02
N SER A 66 17.80 2.15 0.71
CA SER A 66 19.12 1.77 0.17
C SER A 66 19.05 0.89 -1.09
N VAL A 67 18.04 1.10 -1.93
CA VAL A 67 17.81 0.29 -3.13
C VAL A 67 18.98 0.42 -4.11
N ASP A 68 19.42 1.65 -4.39
CA ASP A 68 20.53 1.88 -5.32
C ASP A 68 21.84 1.24 -4.86
N ARG A 69 22.09 1.31 -3.55
CA ARG A 69 23.25 0.66 -2.93
C ARG A 69 23.15 -0.85 -3.03
N ALA A 70 21.98 -1.43 -2.76
CA ALA A 70 21.74 -2.86 -2.90
C ALA A 70 22.05 -3.36 -4.32
N TYR A 71 21.60 -2.64 -5.35
CA TYR A 71 21.90 -2.98 -6.74
C TYR A 71 23.39 -2.87 -7.08
N THR A 72 24.04 -1.85 -6.57
CA THR A 72 25.46 -1.59 -6.87
C THR A 72 26.39 -2.57 -6.17
N GLU A 73 26.12 -2.90 -4.90
CA GLU A 73 27.08 -3.65 -4.07
C GLU A 73 26.71 -5.13 -3.91
N VAL A 74 25.40 -5.50 -3.91
CA VAL A 74 24.95 -6.88 -3.64
C VAL A 74 24.43 -7.57 -4.90
N VAL A 75 23.44 -6.97 -5.57
CA VAL A 75 22.80 -7.57 -6.76
C VAL A 75 23.79 -7.66 -7.92
N LYS A 76 24.44 -6.55 -8.27
CA LYS A 76 25.43 -6.47 -9.36
C LYS A 76 24.86 -7.04 -10.68
N LYS A 77 25.46 -8.17 -11.14
CA LYS A 77 25.05 -8.90 -12.35
C LYS A 77 24.32 -10.20 -12.04
N ARG A 78 23.93 -10.43 -10.79
CA ARG A 78 23.20 -11.64 -10.40
C ARG A 78 21.81 -11.60 -11.06
N LYS A 79 21.49 -12.66 -11.77
CA LYS A 79 20.14 -12.87 -12.30
C LYS A 79 19.42 -13.80 -11.32
N GLY A 80 18.36 -13.28 -10.67
CA GLY A 80 17.48 -14.10 -9.85
C GLY A 80 16.53 -14.95 -10.71
N SER A 81 15.71 -15.74 -10.04
CA SER A 81 14.57 -16.43 -10.66
C SER A 81 13.38 -15.48 -10.76
N PRO A 82 12.55 -15.58 -11.82
CA PRO A 82 11.31 -14.80 -11.90
C PRO A 82 10.39 -15.10 -10.71
N VAL A 83 9.80 -14.05 -10.13
CA VAL A 83 8.84 -14.13 -9.02
C VAL A 83 7.52 -13.53 -9.46
N VAL A 84 6.43 -14.27 -9.31
CA VAL A 84 5.08 -13.75 -9.54
C VAL A 84 4.67 -12.94 -8.30
N VAL A 85 4.30 -11.69 -8.53
CA VAL A 85 3.77 -10.78 -7.50
C VAL A 85 2.37 -10.36 -7.94
N ALA A 86 1.38 -10.66 -7.12
CA ALA A 86 0.02 -10.21 -7.35
C ALA A 86 -0.18 -8.80 -6.74
N ILE A 87 -0.80 -7.93 -7.49
CA ILE A 87 -1.23 -6.59 -7.06
C ILE A 87 -2.76 -6.62 -7.01
N ILE A 88 -3.30 -6.64 -5.80
CA ILE A 88 -4.72 -6.53 -5.52
C ILE A 88 -5.02 -5.04 -5.34
N ASP A 89 -5.66 -4.41 -6.34
CA ASP A 89 -5.80 -2.95 -6.40
C ASP A 89 -6.92 -2.53 -7.39
N SER A 90 -6.92 -1.28 -7.85
CA SER A 90 -7.88 -0.70 -8.80
C SER A 90 -7.65 -1.09 -10.27
N GLY A 91 -6.72 -2.01 -10.55
CA GLY A 91 -6.26 -2.36 -11.90
C GLY A 91 -4.91 -1.72 -12.21
N ILE A 92 -4.28 -2.12 -13.32
CA ILE A 92 -2.96 -1.64 -13.74
C ILE A 92 -3.04 -1.22 -15.21
N ASP A 93 -2.35 -0.16 -15.62
CA ASP A 93 -2.15 0.13 -17.04
C ASP A 93 -1.26 -0.96 -17.67
N LEU A 94 -1.89 -1.98 -18.26
CA LEU A 94 -1.21 -3.10 -18.90
C LEU A 94 -0.40 -2.70 -20.14
N ALA A 95 -0.64 -1.50 -20.67
CA ALA A 95 0.08 -0.96 -21.84
C ALA A 95 1.22 -0.01 -21.48
N HIS A 96 1.36 0.35 -20.19
CA HIS A 96 2.36 1.30 -19.71
C HIS A 96 3.78 0.89 -20.14
N GLU A 97 4.57 1.83 -20.69
CA GLU A 97 5.89 1.56 -21.27
C GLU A 97 6.88 0.89 -20.29
N ASP A 98 6.80 1.18 -19.00
CA ASP A 98 7.68 0.62 -17.96
C ASP A 98 7.10 -0.65 -17.29
N LEU A 99 5.87 -1.08 -17.59
CA LEU A 99 5.21 -2.21 -16.92
C LEU A 99 4.88 -3.38 -17.86
N LYS A 100 4.52 -3.12 -19.12
CA LYS A 100 3.98 -4.10 -20.08
C LYS A 100 4.83 -5.36 -20.26
N ASP A 101 6.16 -5.24 -20.20
CA ASP A 101 7.08 -6.38 -20.36
C ASP A 101 7.25 -7.22 -19.09
N LEU A 102 6.72 -6.70 -17.97
CA LEU A 102 6.78 -7.32 -16.64
C LEU A 102 5.50 -8.06 -16.28
N LEU A 103 4.47 -7.96 -17.10
CA LEU A 103 3.19 -8.60 -16.81
C LEU A 103 3.33 -10.12 -16.71
N TRP A 104 2.65 -10.67 -15.73
CA TRP A 104 2.40 -12.10 -15.65
C TRP A 104 1.50 -12.53 -16.81
N LYS A 105 1.72 -13.72 -17.30
CA LYS A 105 0.88 -14.35 -18.31
C LYS A 105 0.40 -15.69 -17.79
N ASN A 106 -0.92 -15.89 -17.81
CA ASN A 106 -1.48 -17.22 -17.60
C ASN A 106 -1.09 -18.13 -18.78
N PRO A 107 -0.27 -19.18 -18.54
CA PRO A 107 0.17 -20.06 -19.62
C PRO A 107 -0.96 -20.97 -20.14
N GLY A 108 -2.06 -21.08 -19.39
CA GLY A 108 -3.22 -21.90 -19.74
C GLY A 108 -4.24 -21.19 -20.61
N GLU A 109 -4.16 -19.84 -20.75
CA GLU A 109 -5.15 -19.02 -21.42
C GLU A 109 -4.80 -18.61 -22.84
N ILE A 110 -5.82 -18.53 -23.71
CA ILE A 110 -5.76 -17.98 -25.06
C ILE A 110 -6.49 -16.65 -25.09
N ALA A 111 -5.76 -15.57 -25.24
CA ALA A 111 -6.30 -14.22 -25.13
C ALA A 111 -7.47 -13.94 -26.08
N GLY A 112 -8.62 -13.52 -25.56
CA GLY A 112 -9.74 -12.96 -26.30
C GLY A 112 -10.60 -13.99 -27.04
N ASP A 113 -10.56 -15.28 -26.66
CA ASP A 113 -11.43 -16.29 -27.25
C ASP A 113 -12.76 -16.48 -26.48
N GLY A 114 -12.88 -15.85 -25.30
CA GLY A 114 -14.09 -15.89 -24.48
C GLY A 114 -14.29 -17.20 -23.73
N LEU A 115 -13.26 -18.01 -23.60
CA LEU A 115 -13.29 -19.31 -22.91
C LEU A 115 -12.37 -19.30 -21.70
N ASP A 116 -12.69 -20.12 -20.73
CA ASP A 116 -11.82 -20.52 -19.62
C ASP A 116 -11.04 -21.77 -20.08
N ASN A 117 -9.86 -21.56 -20.69
CA ASN A 117 -9.12 -22.63 -21.35
C ASN A 117 -8.42 -23.56 -20.35
N ASP A 118 -8.04 -23.08 -19.18
CA ASP A 118 -7.40 -23.87 -18.12
C ASP A 118 -8.37 -24.40 -17.06
N GLN A 119 -9.66 -24.06 -17.19
CA GLN A 119 -10.77 -24.51 -16.33
C GLN A 119 -10.57 -24.11 -14.85
N ASN A 120 -10.00 -22.92 -14.64
CA ASN A 120 -9.78 -22.38 -13.32
C ASN A 120 -10.98 -21.60 -12.75
N GLY A 121 -12.01 -21.37 -13.57
CA GLY A 121 -13.22 -20.61 -13.25
C GLY A 121 -13.19 -19.15 -13.66
N TYR A 122 -12.14 -18.69 -14.35
CA TYR A 122 -11.93 -17.30 -14.76
C TYR A 122 -11.68 -17.22 -16.27
N ILE A 123 -12.59 -16.59 -17.00
CA ILE A 123 -12.54 -16.48 -18.47
C ILE A 123 -11.53 -15.41 -18.89
N ASP A 124 -10.66 -15.72 -19.86
CA ASP A 124 -9.68 -14.80 -20.44
C ASP A 124 -8.75 -14.11 -19.40
N ASP A 125 -8.38 -14.78 -18.33
CA ASP A 125 -7.55 -14.24 -17.25
C ASP A 125 -6.05 -14.15 -17.58
N VAL A 126 -5.74 -13.60 -18.75
CA VAL A 126 -4.40 -13.60 -19.37
C VAL A 126 -3.32 -12.89 -18.51
N HIS A 127 -3.67 -11.78 -17.85
CA HIS A 127 -2.75 -11.01 -17.03
C HIS A 127 -3.20 -10.88 -15.57
N GLY A 128 -4.22 -11.63 -15.20
CA GLY A 128 -4.93 -11.56 -13.93
C GLY A 128 -6.43 -11.42 -14.18
N TYR A 129 -7.18 -10.89 -13.20
CA TYR A 129 -8.63 -10.87 -13.30
C TYR A 129 -9.25 -9.60 -12.72
N ASN A 130 -10.40 -9.22 -13.27
CA ASN A 130 -11.21 -8.08 -12.86
C ASN A 130 -12.47 -8.57 -12.13
N PHE A 131 -12.46 -8.48 -10.80
CA PHE A 131 -13.59 -8.85 -9.94
C PHE A 131 -14.68 -7.76 -9.89
N LEU A 132 -14.38 -6.55 -10.34
CA LEU A 132 -15.32 -5.43 -10.35
C LEU A 132 -16.13 -5.36 -11.64
N GLY A 133 -15.76 -6.12 -12.69
CA GLY A 133 -16.42 -6.02 -14.00
C GLY A 133 -16.47 -4.56 -14.46
N GLU A 134 -17.68 -4.06 -14.75
CA GLU A 134 -17.93 -2.68 -15.19
C GLU A 134 -18.24 -1.73 -14.01
N SER A 135 -18.06 -2.16 -12.76
CA SER A 135 -18.22 -1.29 -11.60
C SER A 135 -16.98 -0.44 -11.39
N TYR A 136 -17.20 0.82 -11.03
CA TYR A 136 -16.16 1.78 -10.66
C TYR A 136 -16.42 2.36 -9.28
N HIS A 137 -17.56 3.02 -9.07
CA HIS A 137 -17.94 3.59 -7.77
C HIS A 137 -18.61 2.55 -6.89
N GLU A 138 -18.31 2.60 -5.60
CA GLU A 138 -18.94 1.77 -4.58
C GLU A 138 -19.21 2.55 -3.28
N GLN A 139 -20.17 2.07 -2.52
CA GLN A 139 -20.39 2.56 -1.16
C GLN A 139 -19.22 2.20 -0.26
N MET A 140 -18.95 3.05 0.74
CA MET A 140 -18.11 2.66 1.88
C MET A 140 -18.78 1.51 2.65
N GLU A 141 -18.01 0.61 3.25
CA GLU A 141 -18.55 -0.57 3.93
C GLU A 141 -19.53 -0.22 5.07
N PHE A 142 -19.24 0.83 5.83
CA PHE A 142 -20.18 1.26 6.89
C PHE A 142 -21.52 1.74 6.32
N VAL A 143 -21.55 2.26 5.09
CA VAL A 143 -22.78 2.63 4.38
C VAL A 143 -23.54 1.37 3.96
N ARG A 144 -22.85 0.36 3.41
CA ARG A 144 -23.43 -0.95 3.07
C ARG A 144 -24.00 -1.65 4.29
N ILE A 145 -23.28 -1.62 5.42
CA ILE A 145 -23.76 -2.19 6.70
C ILE A 145 -25.09 -1.57 7.10
N VAL A 146 -25.22 -0.24 7.03
CA VAL A 146 -26.45 0.48 7.39
C VAL A 146 -27.56 0.22 6.35
N SER A 147 -27.28 0.39 5.07
CA SER A 147 -28.27 0.30 3.99
C SER A 147 -28.81 -1.12 3.78
N LYS A 148 -27.97 -2.14 3.90
CA LYS A 148 -28.32 -3.56 3.70
C LYS A 148 -28.57 -4.28 5.05
N LYS A 149 -28.42 -3.61 6.18
CA LYS A 149 -28.58 -4.15 7.57
C LYS A 149 -27.69 -5.38 7.82
N LEU A 150 -26.41 -5.28 7.45
CA LEU A 150 -25.46 -6.37 7.60
C LEU A 150 -25.01 -6.54 9.04
N GLY A 151 -24.67 -7.79 9.40
CA GLY A 151 -24.15 -8.12 10.71
C GLY A 151 -25.16 -7.96 11.85
N ASP A 152 -24.66 -7.88 13.08
CA ASP A 152 -25.48 -7.72 14.28
C ASP A 152 -25.82 -6.24 14.58
N PHE A 153 -26.67 -6.04 15.59
CA PHE A 153 -27.10 -4.69 16.01
C PHE A 153 -25.93 -3.80 16.42
N ASN A 154 -24.91 -4.34 17.08
CA ASN A 154 -23.75 -3.57 17.53
C ASN A 154 -22.91 -3.08 16.34
N LEU A 155 -22.69 -3.93 15.34
CA LEU A 155 -22.00 -3.54 14.11
C LEU A 155 -22.77 -2.45 13.34
N GLN A 156 -24.09 -2.60 13.20
CA GLN A 156 -24.95 -1.61 12.54
C GLN A 156 -24.94 -0.27 13.29
N GLN A 157 -24.94 -0.30 14.62
CA GLN A 157 -24.88 0.91 15.45
C GLN A 157 -23.53 1.63 15.30
N LYS A 158 -22.42 0.90 15.31
CA LYS A 158 -21.08 1.47 15.07
C LYS A 158 -20.97 2.07 13.67
N ALA A 159 -21.45 1.37 12.66
CA ALA A 159 -21.45 1.86 11.27
C ALA A 159 -22.29 3.14 11.11
N SER A 160 -23.49 3.18 11.71
CA SER A 160 -24.34 4.38 11.71
C SER A 160 -23.68 5.56 12.41
N ALA A 161 -23.06 5.33 13.57
CA ALA A 161 -22.32 6.37 14.30
C ALA A 161 -21.11 6.90 13.52
N HIS A 162 -20.53 6.11 12.62
CA HIS A 162 -19.45 6.53 11.74
C HIS A 162 -19.96 7.31 10.51
N LEU A 163 -21.11 6.93 9.96
CA LEU A 163 -21.70 7.54 8.76
C LEU A 163 -22.14 9.00 8.99
N GLU A 164 -22.82 9.29 10.09
CA GLU A 164 -23.43 10.61 10.35
C GLU A 164 -22.40 11.77 10.33
N PRO A 165 -21.24 11.68 11.01
CA PRO A 165 -20.20 12.70 10.92
C PRO A 165 -19.65 12.87 9.50
N LYS A 166 -19.43 11.76 8.77
CA LYS A 166 -18.89 11.79 7.40
C LYS A 166 -19.85 12.44 6.41
N LEU A 167 -21.15 12.16 6.52
CA LEU A 167 -22.17 12.86 5.72
C LEU A 167 -22.20 14.36 6.01
N THR A 168 -22.08 14.75 7.27
CA THR A 168 -22.07 16.16 7.68
C THR A 168 -20.81 16.85 7.17
N GLU A 169 -19.64 16.21 7.29
CA GLU A 169 -18.36 16.68 6.78
C GLU A 169 -18.44 16.93 5.29
N ALA A 170 -18.85 15.93 4.50
CA ALA A 170 -18.90 16.03 3.04
C ALA A 170 -19.88 17.14 2.57
N LYS A 171 -21.08 17.23 3.15
CA LYS A 171 -22.05 18.30 2.84
C LYS A 171 -21.50 19.68 3.16
N THR A 172 -20.84 19.83 4.30
CA THR A 172 -20.25 21.11 4.71
C THR A 172 -19.08 21.49 3.81
N ALA A 173 -18.22 20.53 3.48
CA ALA A 173 -17.07 20.73 2.60
C ALA A 173 -17.50 21.20 1.20
N VAL A 174 -18.49 20.54 0.57
CA VAL A 174 -19.03 21.00 -0.74
C VAL A 174 -19.41 22.45 -0.69
N LEU A 175 -20.19 22.86 0.33
CA LEU A 175 -20.66 24.24 0.45
C LEU A 175 -19.50 25.23 0.66
N GLN A 176 -18.52 24.87 1.50
CA GLN A 176 -17.36 25.71 1.78
C GLN A 176 -16.47 25.87 0.54
N TYR A 177 -16.13 24.76 -0.14
CA TYR A 177 -15.33 24.82 -1.37
C TYR A 177 -16.01 25.60 -2.48
N GLN A 178 -17.32 25.43 -2.68
CA GLN A 178 -18.10 26.20 -3.66
C GLN A 178 -18.10 27.70 -3.32
N GLN A 179 -18.25 28.07 -2.06
CA GLN A 179 -18.19 29.47 -1.63
C GLN A 179 -16.81 30.09 -1.87
N ILE A 180 -15.73 29.38 -1.50
CA ILE A 180 -14.35 29.84 -1.72
C ILE A 180 -14.08 29.96 -3.22
N GLU A 181 -14.43 28.95 -4.02
CA GLU A 181 -14.25 28.95 -5.48
C GLU A 181 -14.94 30.15 -6.11
N GLN A 182 -16.19 30.43 -5.74
CA GLN A 182 -16.93 31.56 -6.23
C GLN A 182 -16.28 32.92 -5.86
N LEU A 183 -15.81 33.05 -4.62
CA LEU A 183 -15.12 34.24 -4.14
C LEU A 183 -13.81 34.47 -4.89
N VAL A 184 -12.97 33.44 -5.02
CA VAL A 184 -11.68 33.51 -5.73
C VAL A 184 -11.90 33.83 -7.21
N ARG A 185 -12.90 33.23 -7.86
CA ARG A 185 -13.26 33.46 -9.25
C ARG A 185 -13.73 34.91 -9.49
N MET A 186 -14.61 35.42 -8.64
CA MET A 186 -15.07 36.81 -8.72
C MET A 186 -13.92 37.79 -8.47
N ALA A 187 -13.10 37.53 -7.47
CA ALA A 187 -11.92 38.30 -7.14
C ALA A 187 -10.95 38.39 -8.33
N HIS A 188 -10.64 37.23 -8.91
CA HIS A 188 -9.77 37.12 -10.08
C HIS A 188 -10.28 37.95 -11.28
N GLN A 189 -11.55 37.78 -11.64
CA GLN A 189 -12.18 38.52 -12.74
C GLN A 189 -12.17 40.04 -12.51
N ASN A 190 -12.44 40.48 -11.27
CA ASN A 190 -12.41 41.90 -10.92
C ASN A 190 -11.00 42.49 -11.06
N ILE A 191 -9.98 41.81 -10.55
CA ILE A 191 -8.59 42.27 -10.66
C ILE A 191 -8.11 42.25 -12.11
N GLN A 192 -8.39 41.20 -12.90
CA GLN A 192 -8.09 41.18 -14.34
C GLN A 192 -8.65 42.41 -15.08
N LYS A 193 -9.93 42.72 -14.83
CA LYS A 193 -10.60 43.88 -15.44
C LYS A 193 -9.95 45.21 -15.05
N LYS A 194 -9.55 45.34 -13.77
CA LYS A 194 -8.95 46.58 -13.24
C LYS A 194 -7.50 46.77 -13.70
N LEU A 195 -6.72 45.68 -13.74
CA LEU A 195 -5.36 45.74 -14.26
C LEU A 195 -5.30 45.78 -15.78
N GLY A 196 -6.40 45.45 -16.49
CA GLY A 196 -6.41 45.33 -17.94
C GLY A 196 -5.53 44.19 -18.46
N LYS A 197 -5.34 43.15 -17.64
CA LYS A 197 -4.46 42.01 -17.92
C LYS A 197 -5.23 40.68 -17.75
N GLU A 198 -5.02 39.74 -18.68
CA GLU A 198 -5.57 38.38 -18.56
C GLU A 198 -4.81 37.54 -17.51
N SER A 199 -3.51 37.83 -17.33
CA SER A 199 -2.67 37.20 -16.29
C SER A 199 -1.90 38.29 -15.54
N TYR A 200 -1.64 38.03 -14.26
CA TYR A 200 -0.90 38.92 -13.38
C TYR A 200 -0.07 38.12 -12.37
N LYS A 201 0.94 38.78 -11.82
CA LYS A 201 1.83 38.19 -10.79
C LYS A 201 1.56 38.81 -9.44
N LEU A 202 2.09 38.20 -8.39
CA LEU A 202 2.01 38.69 -7.02
C LEU A 202 2.47 40.16 -6.91
N GLU A 203 3.54 40.54 -7.63
CA GLU A 203 4.06 41.92 -7.69
C GLU A 203 3.07 42.94 -8.28
N ASP A 204 2.16 42.48 -9.17
CA ASP A 204 1.09 43.35 -9.71
C ASP A 204 0.01 43.60 -8.64
N LEU A 205 -0.28 42.63 -7.79
CA LEU A 205 -1.20 42.74 -6.67
C LEU A 205 -0.64 43.64 -5.56
N GLU A 206 0.64 43.50 -5.23
CA GLU A 206 1.31 44.32 -4.23
C GLU A 206 1.36 45.82 -4.58
N LYS A 207 1.33 46.16 -5.88
CA LYS A 207 1.31 47.54 -6.39
C LYS A 207 -0.09 48.11 -6.58
N TYR A 208 -1.12 47.27 -6.43
CA TYR A 208 -2.50 47.69 -6.61
C TYR A 208 -3.03 48.37 -5.33
N GLU A 209 -3.53 49.61 -5.47
CA GLU A 209 -4.14 50.36 -4.36
C GLU A 209 -5.66 50.10 -4.36
N PRO A 210 -6.21 49.39 -3.34
CA PRO A 210 -7.63 49.14 -3.26
C PRO A 210 -8.43 50.44 -3.03
N GLN A 211 -9.58 50.54 -3.68
CA GLN A 211 -10.45 51.71 -3.62
C GLN A 211 -11.62 51.56 -2.62
N SER A 212 -11.79 50.34 -2.05
CA SER A 212 -12.79 50.02 -1.04
C SER A 212 -12.34 48.89 -0.13
N VAL A 213 -13.03 48.69 1.00
CA VAL A 213 -12.78 47.60 1.94
C VAL A 213 -13.00 46.24 1.27
N GLU A 214 -13.99 46.13 0.37
CA GLU A 214 -14.26 44.89 -0.36
C GLU A 214 -13.08 44.55 -1.32
N GLU A 215 -12.50 45.58 -1.96
CA GLU A 215 -11.32 45.41 -2.82
C GLU A 215 -10.09 44.98 -2.01
N GLU A 216 -9.90 45.55 -0.81
CA GLU A 216 -8.82 45.17 0.09
C GLU A 216 -8.94 43.71 0.54
N GLN A 217 -10.16 43.25 0.84
CA GLN A 217 -10.40 41.84 1.20
C GLN A 217 -10.15 40.91 0.02
N VAL A 218 -10.62 41.26 -1.18
CA VAL A 218 -10.39 40.51 -2.42
C VAL A 218 -8.90 40.41 -2.75
N LEU A 219 -8.20 41.56 -2.67
CA LEU A 219 -6.75 41.63 -2.88
C LEU A 219 -6.00 40.76 -1.89
N GLY A 220 -6.38 40.85 -0.61
CA GLY A 220 -5.79 40.00 0.46
C GLY A 220 -5.93 38.52 0.18
N LEU A 221 -7.12 38.07 -0.26
CA LEU A 221 -7.37 36.66 -0.60
C LEU A 221 -6.48 36.20 -1.76
N LEU A 222 -6.43 36.93 -2.87
CA LEU A 222 -5.60 36.58 -4.04
C LEU A 222 -4.11 36.62 -3.71
N THR A 223 -3.68 37.61 -2.93
CA THR A 223 -2.29 37.74 -2.46
C THR A 223 -1.89 36.53 -1.60
N GLN A 224 -2.77 36.08 -0.70
CA GLN A 224 -2.52 34.91 0.14
C GLN A 224 -2.37 33.64 -0.72
N VAL A 225 -3.25 33.40 -1.69
CA VAL A 225 -3.16 32.24 -2.60
C VAL A 225 -1.84 32.28 -3.37
N MET A 226 -1.48 33.41 -3.96
CA MET A 226 -0.26 33.54 -4.76
C MET A 226 1.02 33.49 -3.91
N ALA A 227 0.99 33.96 -2.66
CA ALA A 227 2.11 33.86 -1.73
C ALA A 227 2.42 32.40 -1.32
N MET A 228 1.45 31.49 -1.45
CA MET A 228 1.65 30.04 -1.29
C MET A 228 2.33 29.38 -2.51
N GLY A 229 2.67 30.16 -3.54
CA GLY A 229 3.37 29.68 -4.74
C GLY A 229 2.47 29.17 -5.86
N GLN A 230 1.15 29.32 -5.71
CA GLN A 230 0.18 28.92 -6.74
C GLN A 230 -0.29 30.13 -7.58
N ASP A 231 -0.51 29.92 -8.87
CA ASP A 231 -1.30 30.88 -9.64
C ASP A 231 -2.81 30.67 -9.40
N ILE A 232 -3.60 31.69 -9.69
CA ILE A 232 -5.05 31.65 -9.41
C ILE A 232 -5.79 30.59 -10.26
N PRO A 233 -5.49 30.40 -11.56
CA PRO A 233 -6.08 29.30 -12.33
C PRO A 233 -5.83 27.91 -11.71
N SER A 234 -4.62 27.63 -11.26
CA SER A 234 -4.28 26.36 -10.57
C SER A 234 -5.05 26.23 -9.26
N ALA A 235 -5.11 27.28 -8.44
CA ALA A 235 -5.89 27.26 -7.19
C ALA A 235 -7.39 27.04 -7.43
N LEU A 236 -7.96 27.59 -8.52
CA LEU A 236 -9.34 27.33 -8.91
C LEU A 236 -9.55 25.90 -9.40
N ALA A 237 -8.57 25.30 -10.07
CA ALA A 237 -8.62 23.89 -10.47
C ALA A 237 -8.63 22.97 -9.23
N ASP A 238 -7.75 23.21 -8.25
CA ASP A 238 -7.68 22.44 -7.00
C ASP A 238 -9.00 22.56 -6.20
N LEU A 239 -9.60 23.77 -6.18
CA LEU A 239 -10.91 23.95 -5.53
C LEU A 239 -12.01 23.15 -6.24
N GLN A 240 -12.02 23.13 -7.59
CA GLN A 240 -12.97 22.34 -8.37
C GLN A 240 -12.77 20.84 -8.16
N GLU A 241 -11.53 20.36 -8.07
CA GLU A 241 -11.22 18.98 -7.72
C GLU A 241 -11.75 18.63 -6.33
N GLY A 242 -11.53 19.49 -5.34
CA GLY A 242 -12.10 19.30 -3.99
C GLY A 242 -13.63 19.26 -3.97
N ILE A 243 -14.30 20.13 -4.77
CA ILE A 243 -15.76 20.10 -4.93
C ILE A 243 -16.20 18.75 -5.53
N HIS A 244 -15.53 18.31 -6.61
CA HIS A 244 -15.86 17.06 -7.29
C HIS A 244 -15.68 15.85 -6.36
N TYR A 245 -14.58 15.81 -5.61
CA TYR A 245 -14.30 14.77 -4.64
C TYR A 245 -15.44 14.60 -3.62
N TYR A 246 -15.86 15.69 -2.94
CA TYR A 246 -16.92 15.61 -1.94
C TYR A 246 -18.30 15.38 -2.55
N GLN A 247 -18.55 15.85 -3.77
CA GLN A 247 -19.78 15.56 -4.51
C GLN A 247 -19.85 14.07 -4.88
N SER A 248 -18.76 13.49 -5.38
CA SER A 248 -18.65 12.06 -5.67
C SER A 248 -18.91 11.22 -4.42
N GLN A 249 -18.32 11.61 -3.27
CA GLN A 249 -18.63 10.94 -2.00
C GLN A 249 -20.12 10.96 -1.65
N LEU A 250 -20.79 12.10 -1.82
CA LEU A 250 -22.23 12.22 -1.53
C LEU A 250 -23.11 11.47 -2.54
N GLU A 251 -22.67 11.38 -3.80
CA GLU A 251 -23.40 10.71 -4.87
C GLU A 251 -23.26 9.18 -4.80
N TYR A 252 -22.07 8.67 -4.43
CA TYR A 252 -21.72 7.25 -4.47
C TYR A 252 -21.37 6.69 -3.09
N ASN A 253 -20.24 7.09 -2.53
CA ASN A 253 -19.60 6.41 -1.39
C ASN A 253 -20.43 6.48 -0.10
N LEU A 254 -21.07 7.63 0.17
CA LEU A 254 -21.91 7.90 1.35
C LEU A 254 -23.41 7.80 1.06
N ASN A 255 -23.83 7.47 -0.15
CA ASN A 255 -25.23 7.41 -0.55
C ASN A 255 -25.85 6.06 -0.21
N LEU A 256 -26.76 6.05 0.77
CA LEU A 256 -27.50 4.85 1.20
C LEU A 256 -28.33 4.18 0.07
N GLY A 257 -28.71 4.94 -0.95
CA GLY A 257 -29.51 4.46 -2.09
C GLY A 257 -28.69 3.99 -3.29
N PHE A 258 -27.37 4.20 -3.28
CA PHE A 258 -26.49 3.79 -4.37
C PHE A 258 -26.22 2.29 -4.33
N ASP A 259 -26.10 1.66 -5.49
CA ASP A 259 -25.79 0.23 -5.64
C ASP A 259 -24.77 0.08 -6.79
N GLY A 260 -23.49 0.22 -6.47
CA GLY A 260 -22.38 0.09 -7.41
C GLY A 260 -22.15 -1.34 -7.88
N ARG A 261 -22.65 -2.33 -7.13
CA ARG A 261 -22.52 -3.75 -7.48
C ARG A 261 -23.45 -4.21 -8.59
N LYS A 262 -24.49 -3.43 -8.88
CA LYS A 262 -25.50 -3.78 -9.89
C LYS A 262 -24.93 -4.12 -11.27
N PRO A 263 -23.91 -3.43 -11.82
CA PRO A 263 -23.31 -3.79 -13.11
C PRO A 263 -22.57 -5.14 -13.09
N VAL A 264 -22.06 -5.56 -11.94
CA VAL A 264 -21.35 -6.85 -11.78
C VAL A 264 -22.31 -8.02 -11.86
N GLY A 265 -23.49 -7.88 -11.23
CA GLY A 265 -24.61 -8.83 -11.33
C GLY A 265 -24.48 -10.05 -10.42
N ASP A 266 -23.53 -10.08 -9.51
CA ASP A 266 -23.35 -11.13 -8.50
C ASP A 266 -23.96 -10.77 -7.13
N ASN A 267 -23.93 -11.72 -6.22
CA ASN A 267 -24.24 -11.50 -4.81
C ASN A 267 -22.93 -11.35 -4.00
N PRO A 268 -22.52 -10.12 -3.64
CA PRO A 268 -21.27 -9.90 -2.90
C PRO A 268 -21.28 -10.42 -1.46
N TYR A 269 -22.42 -10.89 -0.96
CA TYR A 269 -22.59 -11.46 0.38
C TYR A 269 -22.72 -13.00 0.37
N ASP A 270 -22.45 -13.63 -0.77
CA ASP A 270 -22.34 -15.08 -0.89
C ASP A 270 -20.98 -15.45 -1.49
N ILE A 271 -20.09 -16.00 -0.67
CA ILE A 271 -18.74 -16.42 -1.11
C ILE A 271 -18.78 -17.57 -2.15
N LYS A 272 -19.91 -18.24 -2.30
CA LYS A 272 -20.09 -19.34 -3.27
C LYS A 272 -20.64 -18.88 -4.61
N ASP A 273 -21.09 -17.65 -4.70
CA ASP A 273 -21.53 -17.06 -5.97
C ASP A 273 -20.29 -16.62 -6.76
N LEU A 274 -19.86 -17.50 -7.67
CA LEU A 274 -18.65 -17.40 -8.49
C LEU A 274 -19.02 -17.12 -9.95
N GLY A 275 -18.02 -16.89 -10.82
CA GLY A 275 -18.19 -16.72 -12.26
C GLY A 275 -18.67 -15.33 -12.67
N TYR A 276 -18.37 -14.31 -11.88
CA TYR A 276 -18.59 -12.89 -12.19
C TYR A 276 -17.28 -12.18 -12.52
N GLY A 277 -17.38 -10.96 -13.04
CA GLY A 277 -16.22 -10.20 -13.47
C GLY A 277 -15.77 -10.57 -14.89
N ASN A 278 -14.53 -10.25 -15.25
CA ASN A 278 -13.96 -10.52 -16.57
C ASN A 278 -12.43 -10.52 -16.57
N GLY A 279 -11.82 -10.96 -17.68
CA GLY A 279 -10.36 -11.03 -17.84
C GLY A 279 -9.66 -9.67 -18.06
N ASN A 280 -10.38 -8.55 -18.12
CA ASN A 280 -9.76 -7.23 -18.30
C ASN A 280 -9.31 -6.62 -16.98
N ALA A 281 -8.12 -6.98 -16.52
CA ALA A 281 -7.52 -6.49 -15.27
C ALA A 281 -6.86 -5.11 -15.39
N SER A 282 -7.03 -4.40 -16.52
CA SER A 282 -6.57 -3.02 -16.69
C SER A 282 -7.46 -2.07 -15.89
N HIS A 283 -6.90 -0.88 -15.56
CA HIS A 283 -7.71 0.26 -15.15
C HIS A 283 -8.79 0.54 -16.23
N GLN A 284 -9.95 0.95 -15.82
CA GLN A 284 -11.07 1.25 -16.73
C GLN A 284 -11.21 2.75 -16.98
N LEU A 285 -10.92 3.55 -15.97
CA LEU A 285 -10.93 5.01 -16.01
C LEU A 285 -9.54 5.55 -15.65
N GLU A 286 -9.26 6.78 -16.08
CA GLU A 286 -7.98 7.44 -15.82
C GLU A 286 -7.77 7.70 -14.32
N GLU A 287 -8.86 7.90 -13.60
CA GLU A 287 -8.89 8.10 -12.15
C GLU A 287 -8.49 6.84 -11.36
N GLU A 288 -8.54 5.66 -11.96
CA GLU A 288 -8.01 4.42 -11.39
C GLU A 288 -6.46 4.36 -11.52
N SER A 289 -5.78 5.42 -11.11
CA SER A 289 -4.32 5.55 -11.22
C SER A 289 -3.56 4.70 -10.21
N HIS A 290 -4.16 4.46 -9.05
CA HIS A 290 -3.52 3.93 -7.86
C HIS A 290 -2.79 2.60 -8.09
N GLY A 291 -3.43 1.59 -8.69
CA GLY A 291 -2.79 0.30 -8.95
C GLY A 291 -1.62 0.38 -9.94
N THR A 292 -1.68 1.32 -10.90
CA THR A 292 -0.56 1.59 -11.81
C THR A 292 0.62 2.22 -11.07
N HIS A 293 0.34 3.15 -10.15
CA HIS A 293 1.35 3.79 -9.31
C HIS A 293 2.05 2.77 -8.40
N VAL A 294 1.28 1.92 -7.73
CA VAL A 294 1.74 0.80 -6.91
C VAL A 294 2.63 -0.17 -7.70
N ALA A 295 2.21 -0.54 -8.92
CA ALA A 295 2.98 -1.44 -9.79
C ALA A 295 4.36 -0.87 -10.14
N GLY A 296 4.43 0.44 -10.40
CA GLY A 296 5.68 1.14 -10.70
C GLY A 296 6.65 1.15 -9.55
N ILE A 297 6.21 1.42 -8.33
CA ILE A 297 7.04 1.37 -7.12
C ILE A 297 7.65 -0.03 -6.96
N LEU A 298 6.83 -1.05 -7.11
CA LEU A 298 7.24 -2.43 -6.94
C LEU A 298 8.28 -2.81 -7.99
N ALA A 299 8.05 -2.55 -9.28
CA ALA A 299 8.79 -3.21 -10.33
C ALA A 299 9.01 -2.43 -11.64
N ALA A 300 8.74 -1.13 -11.75
CA ALA A 300 8.97 -0.40 -12.99
C ALA A 300 10.35 -0.70 -13.59
N ASN A 301 10.41 -0.82 -14.90
CA ASN A 301 11.57 -1.27 -15.64
C ASN A 301 12.81 -0.40 -15.38
N ARG A 302 13.80 -0.98 -14.70
CA ARG A 302 15.02 -0.28 -14.29
C ARG A 302 15.99 0.05 -15.45
N SER A 303 15.77 -0.53 -16.63
CA SER A 303 16.64 -0.31 -17.81
C SER A 303 16.27 0.94 -18.62
N THR A 304 15.11 1.52 -18.41
CA THR A 304 14.67 2.74 -19.09
C THR A 304 15.44 3.96 -18.60
N LYS A 305 15.71 4.91 -19.52
CA LYS A 305 16.39 6.18 -19.18
C LYS A 305 15.40 7.24 -18.70
N LYS A 306 14.13 7.05 -18.99
CA LYS A 306 13.00 7.86 -18.57
C LYS A 306 12.30 7.15 -17.42
N GLY A 307 11.60 7.91 -16.60
CA GLY A 307 10.69 7.37 -15.64
C GLY A 307 11.30 6.80 -14.37
N VAL A 308 10.56 5.91 -13.78
CA VAL A 308 10.77 5.34 -12.46
C VAL A 308 11.60 4.07 -12.55
N LYS A 309 12.25 3.72 -11.44
CA LYS A 309 12.88 2.42 -11.27
C LYS A 309 12.20 1.69 -10.13
N GLY A 310 11.60 0.55 -10.41
CA GLY A 310 11.02 -0.28 -9.38
C GLY A 310 12.05 -0.79 -8.36
N VAL A 311 11.58 -1.22 -7.20
CA VAL A 311 12.43 -1.81 -6.16
C VAL A 311 12.95 -3.17 -6.62
N ALA A 312 12.13 -3.98 -7.30
CA ALA A 312 12.48 -5.34 -7.72
C ALA A 312 12.74 -5.47 -9.23
N GLU A 313 13.69 -6.33 -9.58
CA GLU A 313 13.85 -6.90 -10.91
C GLU A 313 13.41 -8.37 -10.93
N ASN A 314 13.23 -8.95 -12.12
CA ASN A 314 12.80 -10.34 -12.32
C ASN A 314 11.43 -10.65 -11.67
N VAL A 315 10.51 -9.73 -11.69
CA VAL A 315 9.12 -9.96 -11.28
C VAL A 315 8.22 -10.13 -12.47
N LYS A 316 7.11 -10.85 -12.23
CA LYS A 316 5.95 -10.92 -13.10
C LYS A 316 4.75 -10.39 -12.33
N LEU A 317 4.20 -9.26 -12.80
CA LEU A 317 3.10 -8.56 -12.18
C LEU A 317 1.77 -9.21 -12.61
N MET A 318 1.01 -9.72 -11.65
CA MET A 318 -0.34 -10.23 -11.83
C MET A 318 -1.31 -9.16 -11.35
N ALA A 319 -2.16 -8.67 -12.25
CA ALA A 319 -3.11 -7.60 -11.97
C ALA A 319 -4.44 -8.17 -11.48
N LEU A 320 -4.91 -7.75 -10.31
CA LEU A 320 -6.19 -8.16 -9.75
C LEU A 320 -7.00 -6.92 -9.38
N ARG A 321 -7.96 -6.56 -10.25
CA ARG A 321 -8.81 -5.38 -10.08
C ARG A 321 -9.97 -5.72 -9.14
N THR A 322 -9.88 -5.23 -7.89
CA THR A 322 -10.82 -5.54 -6.81
C THR A 322 -11.18 -4.34 -5.95
N VAL A 323 -10.45 -3.22 -6.09
CA VAL A 323 -10.61 -2.03 -5.26
C VAL A 323 -11.28 -0.94 -6.11
N PRO A 324 -12.56 -0.62 -5.82
CA PRO A 324 -13.30 0.44 -6.50
C PRO A 324 -12.99 1.82 -5.89
N ASP A 325 -13.55 2.87 -6.45
CA ASP A 325 -13.73 4.14 -5.76
C ASP A 325 -14.80 3.98 -4.66
N GLY A 326 -14.36 3.68 -3.45
CA GLY A 326 -15.13 3.25 -2.28
C GLY A 326 -14.45 2.08 -1.56
N ASP A 327 -15.16 1.37 -0.68
CA ASP A 327 -14.57 0.21 0.00
C ASP A 327 -14.74 -1.08 -0.83
N GLU A 328 -13.68 -1.85 -0.90
CA GLU A 328 -13.63 -3.19 -1.50
C GLU A 328 -14.59 -4.17 -0.78
N TYR A 329 -15.07 -5.20 -1.50
CA TYR A 329 -15.85 -6.28 -0.90
C TYR A 329 -14.95 -7.38 -0.32
N ASP A 330 -15.28 -7.87 0.87
CA ASP A 330 -14.59 -9.00 1.52
C ASP A 330 -14.55 -10.25 0.62
N LYS A 331 -15.61 -10.48 -0.17
CA LYS A 331 -15.71 -11.56 -1.16
C LYS A 331 -14.64 -11.45 -2.22
N ASP A 332 -14.52 -10.29 -2.86
CA ASP A 332 -13.56 -10.06 -3.95
C ASP A 332 -12.13 -10.22 -3.46
N ILE A 333 -11.83 -9.67 -2.29
CA ILE A 333 -10.50 -9.78 -1.68
C ILE A 333 -10.16 -11.25 -1.33
N ALA A 334 -11.10 -11.98 -0.74
CA ALA A 334 -10.88 -13.39 -0.41
C ALA A 334 -10.66 -14.25 -1.66
N LEU A 335 -11.42 -14.00 -2.73
CA LEU A 335 -11.27 -14.72 -4.00
C LEU A 335 -9.99 -14.32 -4.74
N ALA A 336 -9.64 -13.03 -4.75
CA ALA A 336 -8.41 -12.55 -5.37
C ALA A 336 -7.14 -13.11 -4.69
N ILE A 337 -7.13 -13.19 -3.35
CA ILE A 337 -6.03 -13.85 -2.61
C ILE A 337 -5.90 -15.31 -3.03
N ARG A 338 -7.01 -16.07 -3.08
CA ARG A 338 -7.00 -17.48 -3.50
C ARG A 338 -6.54 -17.65 -4.93
N TYR A 339 -7.09 -16.85 -5.84
CA TYR A 339 -6.67 -16.81 -7.23
C TYR A 339 -5.15 -16.55 -7.36
N ALA A 340 -4.63 -15.50 -6.72
CA ALA A 340 -3.21 -15.20 -6.74
C ALA A 340 -2.33 -16.38 -6.29
N VAL A 341 -2.75 -17.06 -5.22
CA VAL A 341 -2.05 -18.24 -4.68
C VAL A 341 -2.08 -19.40 -5.66
N ASP A 342 -3.24 -19.71 -6.24
CA ASP A 342 -3.44 -20.83 -7.16
C ASP A 342 -2.69 -20.60 -8.49
N GLN A 343 -2.60 -19.35 -8.94
CA GLN A 343 -1.82 -18.91 -10.10
C GLN A 343 -0.32 -18.67 -9.80
N GLY A 344 0.15 -19.08 -8.63
CA GLY A 344 1.57 -19.20 -8.31
C GLY A 344 2.26 -17.94 -7.81
N ALA A 345 1.51 -16.93 -7.38
CA ALA A 345 2.09 -15.77 -6.71
C ALA A 345 2.90 -16.18 -5.48
N LYS A 346 4.00 -15.49 -5.23
CA LYS A 346 4.87 -15.67 -4.06
C LYS A 346 4.79 -14.49 -3.08
N VAL A 347 4.35 -13.36 -3.58
CA VAL A 347 4.09 -12.15 -2.81
C VAL A 347 2.77 -11.57 -3.30
N ILE A 348 1.93 -11.10 -2.40
CA ILE A 348 0.73 -10.34 -2.69
C ILE A 348 0.91 -8.95 -2.08
N ASN A 349 0.73 -7.91 -2.89
CA ASN A 349 0.64 -6.54 -2.43
C ASN A 349 -0.82 -6.14 -2.31
N ALA A 350 -1.19 -5.56 -1.16
CA ALA A 350 -2.51 -5.09 -0.81
C ALA A 350 -2.44 -3.65 -0.29
N SER A 351 -2.55 -2.68 -1.21
CA SER A 351 -2.46 -1.25 -0.92
C SER A 351 -3.84 -0.63 -0.70
N PHE A 352 -4.68 -1.27 0.07
CA PHE A 352 -6.04 -0.86 0.42
C PHE A 352 -6.33 -1.20 1.88
N GLY A 353 -7.47 -0.76 2.39
CA GLY A 353 -7.94 -1.14 3.71
C GLY A 353 -9.21 -0.39 4.10
N LYS A 354 -9.98 -0.98 4.99
CA LYS A 354 -11.24 -0.43 5.47
C LYS A 354 -11.44 -0.65 6.97
N LYS A 355 -12.27 0.19 7.57
CA LYS A 355 -12.53 0.16 9.01
C LYS A 355 -13.50 -0.95 9.43
N PHE A 356 -14.35 -1.40 8.53
CA PHE A 356 -15.40 -2.39 8.77
C PHE A 356 -15.27 -3.55 7.79
N SER A 357 -15.44 -4.78 8.29
CA SER A 357 -15.39 -5.99 7.46
C SER A 357 -16.40 -7.01 8.03
N PRO A 358 -17.65 -7.00 7.56
CA PRO A 358 -18.69 -7.87 8.06
C PRO A 358 -18.42 -9.35 7.79
N ASN A 359 -17.65 -9.66 6.75
CA ASN A 359 -17.24 -11.01 6.37
C ASN A 359 -15.72 -11.23 6.51
N ALA A 360 -15.09 -10.59 7.51
CA ALA A 360 -13.64 -10.70 7.75
C ALA A 360 -13.12 -12.15 7.78
N SER A 361 -13.96 -13.10 8.21
CA SER A 361 -13.59 -14.52 8.24
C SER A 361 -13.25 -15.09 6.85
N TRP A 362 -13.87 -14.61 5.78
CA TRP A 362 -13.56 -15.07 4.41
C TRP A 362 -12.14 -14.66 4.00
N VAL A 363 -11.78 -13.41 4.30
CA VAL A 363 -10.45 -12.89 4.01
C VAL A 363 -9.40 -13.56 4.91
N GLN A 364 -9.71 -13.76 6.19
CA GLN A 364 -8.84 -14.49 7.11
C GLN A 364 -8.60 -15.94 6.68
N ASP A 365 -9.63 -16.64 6.15
CA ASP A 365 -9.47 -17.98 5.58
C ASP A 365 -8.59 -17.98 4.32
N ALA A 366 -8.70 -16.96 3.47
CA ALA A 366 -7.84 -16.79 2.30
C ALA A 366 -6.38 -16.48 2.70
N LEU A 367 -6.16 -15.67 3.74
CA LEU A 367 -4.82 -15.41 4.29
C LEU A 367 -4.19 -16.66 4.90
N ARG A 368 -4.97 -17.50 5.62
CA ARG A 368 -4.50 -18.83 6.09
C ARG A 368 -4.13 -19.75 4.93
N TYR A 369 -4.93 -19.72 3.86
CA TYR A 369 -4.62 -20.47 2.64
C TYR A 369 -3.31 -20.00 2.00
N ALA A 370 -3.11 -18.69 1.87
CA ALA A 370 -1.85 -18.10 1.39
C ALA A 370 -0.65 -18.51 2.25
N ALA A 371 -0.79 -18.49 3.58
CA ALA A 371 0.25 -18.94 4.51
C ALA A 371 0.62 -20.43 4.29
N ALA A 372 -0.39 -21.29 4.15
CA ALA A 372 -0.18 -22.73 3.90
C ALA A 372 0.49 -23.02 2.54
N LYS A 373 0.41 -22.08 1.59
CA LYS A 373 1.03 -22.15 0.26
C LYS A 373 2.32 -21.35 0.13
N ASP A 374 2.87 -20.89 1.24
CA ASP A 374 4.12 -20.14 1.28
C ASP A 374 4.08 -18.83 0.48
N VAL A 375 3.00 -18.06 0.60
CA VAL A 375 2.82 -16.75 -0.04
C VAL A 375 2.85 -15.66 1.03
N LEU A 376 3.67 -14.63 0.83
CA LEU A 376 3.75 -13.46 1.70
C LEU A 376 2.69 -12.44 1.30
N PHE A 377 1.94 -11.94 2.28
CA PHE A 377 0.96 -10.87 2.10
C PHE A 377 1.50 -9.58 2.71
N VAL A 378 1.64 -8.52 1.92
CA VAL A 378 2.14 -7.20 2.32
C VAL A 378 1.00 -6.20 2.23
N HIS A 379 0.69 -5.54 3.35
CA HIS A 379 -0.48 -4.70 3.50
C HIS A 379 -0.11 -3.28 3.94
N ALA A 380 -0.84 -2.30 3.43
CA ALA A 380 -0.76 -0.90 3.85
C ALA A 380 -1.43 -0.70 5.22
N ALA A 381 -0.75 0.00 6.14
CA ALA A 381 -1.26 0.20 7.50
C ALA A 381 -2.50 1.11 7.56
N GLY A 382 -2.77 1.93 6.52
CA GLY A 382 -3.85 2.92 6.47
C GLY A 382 -3.38 4.34 6.78
N ASN A 383 -4.22 5.31 6.42
CA ASN A 383 -3.85 6.73 6.30
C ASN A 383 -4.67 7.65 7.22
N ASP A 384 -5.06 7.18 8.40
CA ASP A 384 -5.92 7.95 9.33
C ASP A 384 -5.13 8.58 10.48
N GLY A 385 -3.80 8.34 10.58
CA GLY A 385 -2.96 8.79 11.69
C GLY A 385 -3.32 8.13 13.04
N LEU A 386 -3.86 6.91 13.00
CA LEU A 386 -4.42 6.23 14.17
C LEU A 386 -3.49 5.17 14.75
N ASP A 387 -3.57 5.00 16.07
CA ASP A 387 -2.95 3.88 16.78
C ASP A 387 -3.81 2.61 16.58
N LEU A 388 -3.30 1.66 15.79
CA LEU A 388 -3.96 0.39 15.48
C LEU A 388 -3.96 -0.61 16.66
N ASP A 389 -3.23 -0.35 17.73
CA ASP A 389 -3.26 -1.15 18.94
C ASP A 389 -4.53 -0.91 19.77
N LEU A 390 -5.25 0.19 19.48
CA LEU A 390 -6.53 0.50 20.11
C LEU A 390 -7.67 -0.26 19.40
N PRO A 391 -8.55 -0.94 20.16
CA PRO A 391 -9.60 -1.80 19.58
C PRO A 391 -10.60 -1.09 18.65
N GLU A 392 -10.79 0.22 18.81
CA GLU A 392 -11.64 1.05 17.97
C GLU A 392 -11.02 1.42 16.61
N ASN A 393 -9.73 1.24 16.45
CA ASN A 393 -8.96 1.63 15.26
C ASN A 393 -8.61 0.43 14.38
N SER A 394 -9.61 -0.34 14.00
CA SER A 394 -9.40 -1.48 13.11
C SER A 394 -9.08 -1.05 11.68
N ASN A 395 -8.11 -1.71 11.06
CA ASN A 395 -7.86 -1.68 9.63
C ASN A 395 -7.91 -3.12 9.09
N TYR A 396 -8.76 -3.38 8.10
CA TYR A 396 -8.94 -4.70 7.49
C TYR A 396 -8.41 -4.72 6.06
N PRO A 397 -7.83 -5.86 5.61
CA PRO A 397 -7.57 -7.09 6.37
C PRO A 397 -6.47 -6.91 7.41
N ASN A 398 -6.46 -7.77 8.45
CA ASN A 398 -5.42 -7.79 9.47
C ASN A 398 -5.04 -9.23 9.82
N ASP A 399 -4.01 -9.39 10.64
CA ASP A 399 -3.47 -10.70 11.02
C ASP A 399 -4.13 -11.34 12.25
N ALA A 400 -5.33 -10.89 12.62
CA ALA A 400 -6.10 -11.46 13.74
C ALA A 400 -6.43 -12.97 13.55
N TYR A 401 -6.23 -13.50 12.34
CA TYR A 401 -6.34 -14.94 12.06
C TYR A 401 -5.20 -15.78 12.66
N SER A 402 -4.09 -15.17 13.04
CA SER A 402 -2.94 -15.83 13.64
C SER A 402 -3.17 -16.05 15.13
N LEU A 403 -3.97 -17.07 15.47
CA LEU A 403 -4.40 -17.34 16.86
C LEU A 403 -3.31 -17.87 17.80
N SER A 404 -2.11 -18.18 17.33
CA SER A 404 -1.10 -18.90 18.12
C SER A 404 0.35 -18.48 17.88
N GLY A 405 0.62 -17.61 16.91
CA GLY A 405 1.97 -17.20 16.55
C GLY A 405 2.30 -15.80 17.05
N THR A 406 3.58 -15.55 17.27
CA THR A 406 4.10 -14.19 17.32
C THR A 406 3.86 -13.53 15.97
N PRO A 407 3.63 -12.22 15.88
CA PRO A 407 3.46 -11.53 14.60
C PRO A 407 4.55 -11.83 13.57
N SER A 408 5.77 -12.14 14.01
CA SER A 408 6.90 -12.51 13.15
C SER A 408 6.81 -13.93 12.55
N GLU A 409 5.87 -14.76 12.96
CA GLU A 409 5.75 -16.17 12.53
C GLU A 409 4.61 -16.39 11.51
N ASN A 410 3.87 -15.34 11.16
CA ASN A 410 2.85 -15.39 10.12
C ASN A 410 3.36 -14.86 8.77
N ASN A 411 2.57 -15.01 7.72
CA ASN A 411 2.87 -14.54 6.37
C ASN A 411 2.30 -13.14 6.06
N TYR A 412 1.84 -12.40 7.05
CA TYR A 412 1.26 -11.06 6.90
C TYR A 412 2.24 -10.01 7.39
N LEU A 413 2.38 -8.91 6.65
CA LEU A 413 3.29 -7.83 6.95
C LEU A 413 2.61 -6.48 6.73
N SER A 414 2.41 -5.71 7.81
CA SER A 414 1.79 -4.38 7.80
C SER A 414 2.85 -3.29 7.73
N VAL A 415 2.67 -2.32 6.81
CA VAL A 415 3.67 -1.31 6.47
C VAL A 415 3.14 0.09 6.68
N GLY A 416 3.78 0.86 7.55
CA GLY A 416 3.57 2.30 7.74
C GLY A 416 4.43 3.15 6.80
N ALA A 417 4.10 4.44 6.68
CA ALA A 417 4.71 5.37 5.72
C ALA A 417 5.72 6.32 6.36
N LEU A 418 6.87 6.48 5.67
CA LEU A 418 7.87 7.51 5.92
C LEU A 418 7.70 8.69 4.96
N THR A 419 8.09 9.88 5.40
CA THR A 419 8.31 11.07 4.58
C THR A 419 9.76 11.14 4.06
N PRO A 420 10.09 12.00 3.08
CA PRO A 420 11.48 12.23 2.68
C PRO A 420 12.33 12.97 3.72
N SER A 421 11.73 13.44 4.81
CA SER A 421 12.42 14.18 5.88
C SER A 421 13.22 13.27 6.79
N TYR A 422 14.53 13.48 6.90
CA TYR A 422 15.38 12.76 7.84
C TYR A 422 15.43 13.49 9.18
N GLY A 423 14.67 13.02 10.16
CA GLY A 423 14.58 13.68 11.47
C GLY A 423 13.32 13.31 12.25
N PRO A 424 12.90 14.15 13.21
CA PRO A 424 11.70 13.89 14.01
C PRO A 424 10.42 13.73 13.16
N ASP A 425 10.33 14.39 12.02
CA ASP A 425 9.16 14.38 11.12
C ASP A 425 9.24 13.30 10.02
N MET A 426 10.04 12.24 10.23
CA MET A 426 10.22 11.18 9.24
C MET A 426 9.00 10.26 9.11
N ILE A 427 8.11 10.20 10.10
CA ILE A 427 6.85 9.45 9.98
C ILE A 427 5.82 10.35 9.32
N ALA A 428 5.15 9.85 8.28
CA ALA A 428 4.08 10.59 7.63
C ALA A 428 2.91 10.79 8.59
N SER A 429 2.41 12.02 8.69
CA SER A 429 1.38 12.40 9.67
C SER A 429 0.07 11.64 9.49
N PHE A 430 -0.20 11.20 8.27
CA PHE A 430 -1.36 10.37 7.95
C PHE A 430 -1.15 8.88 8.30
N SER A 431 0.09 8.40 8.44
CA SER A 431 0.35 6.97 8.62
C SER A 431 -0.25 6.44 9.90
N ASN A 432 -1.03 5.38 9.80
CA ASN A 432 -1.36 4.60 10.97
C ASN A 432 -0.10 3.98 11.57
N TYR A 433 -0.14 3.72 12.87
CA TYR A 433 0.95 3.18 13.67
C TYR A 433 0.40 2.23 14.73
N GLY A 434 1.29 1.55 15.46
CA GLY A 434 0.93 0.63 16.53
C GLY A 434 1.95 -0.49 16.64
N LYS A 435 2.38 -0.78 17.85
CA LYS A 435 3.42 -1.79 18.12
C LYS A 435 3.01 -3.20 17.69
N LYS A 436 1.69 -3.47 17.66
CA LYS A 436 1.13 -4.76 17.20
C LYS A 436 0.53 -4.65 15.81
N GLY A 437 -0.07 -3.49 15.50
CA GLY A 437 -0.80 -3.26 14.26
C GLY A 437 0.08 -2.93 13.06
N VAL A 438 1.33 -2.50 13.27
CA VAL A 438 2.30 -2.17 12.21
C VAL A 438 3.60 -2.92 12.45
N ASP A 439 4.14 -3.57 11.43
CA ASP A 439 5.39 -4.34 11.54
C ASP A 439 6.64 -3.46 11.38
N LEU A 440 6.65 -2.56 10.37
CA LEU A 440 7.78 -1.65 10.09
C LEU A 440 7.30 -0.44 9.27
N PHE A 441 8.18 0.56 9.08
CA PHE A 441 7.94 1.70 8.22
C PHE A 441 8.80 1.65 6.95
N ALA A 442 8.26 2.16 5.82
CA ALA A 442 8.96 2.28 4.55
C ALA A 442 8.57 3.61 3.85
N PRO A 443 9.32 4.07 2.83
CA PRO A 443 8.98 5.26 2.05
C PRO A 443 7.56 5.22 1.52
N GLY A 444 6.73 6.23 1.86
CA GLY A 444 5.32 6.24 1.50
C GLY A 444 4.75 7.62 1.17
N ASP A 445 5.48 8.71 1.44
CA ASP A 445 5.03 10.06 1.12
C ASP A 445 5.89 10.70 0.05
N GLU A 446 5.31 11.55 -0.80
CA GLU A 446 5.99 12.15 -1.97
C GLU A 446 6.70 11.09 -2.86
N ILE A 447 6.02 10.00 -3.18
CA ILE A 447 6.59 8.92 -3.99
C ILE A 447 6.26 9.11 -5.47
N TYR A 448 7.31 9.26 -6.29
CA TYR A 448 7.20 9.38 -7.74
C TYR A 448 7.13 8.00 -8.40
N SER A 449 6.07 7.74 -9.18
CA SER A 449 5.87 6.45 -9.85
C SER A 449 5.08 6.58 -11.16
N THR A 450 4.74 5.44 -11.76
CA THR A 450 3.98 5.33 -13.01
C THR A 450 2.51 5.68 -12.80
N LEU A 451 1.90 6.34 -13.79
CA LEU A 451 0.47 6.65 -13.87
C LEU A 451 -0.10 6.14 -15.19
N PRO A 452 -1.42 6.00 -15.33
CA PRO A 452 -2.07 5.59 -16.59
C PRO A 452 -1.60 6.40 -17.80
N ASN A 453 -1.71 5.80 -18.99
CA ASN A 453 -1.33 6.41 -20.28
C ASN A 453 0.17 6.71 -20.39
N SER A 454 1.02 5.88 -19.74
CA SER A 454 2.48 6.07 -19.69
C SER A 454 2.89 7.45 -19.13
N ASN A 455 2.10 7.99 -18.21
CA ASN A 455 2.43 9.17 -17.42
C ASN A 455 3.17 8.77 -16.14
N TYR A 456 3.63 9.79 -15.42
CA TYR A 456 4.32 9.66 -14.14
C TYR A 456 3.89 10.78 -13.21
N GLY A 457 3.77 10.48 -11.90
CA GLY A 457 3.35 11.45 -10.90
C GLY A 457 3.78 11.09 -9.50
N VAL A 458 3.47 11.97 -8.56
CA VAL A 458 3.78 11.83 -7.14
C VAL A 458 2.50 11.55 -6.38
N GLU A 459 2.50 10.47 -5.59
CA GLU A 459 1.42 10.16 -4.67
C GLU A 459 1.99 9.92 -3.26
N GLY A 460 1.11 9.97 -2.24
CA GLY A 460 1.45 9.76 -0.84
C GLY A 460 0.44 8.84 -0.16
N GLY A 461 0.94 7.90 0.66
CA GLY A 461 0.11 6.95 1.40
C GLY A 461 0.92 5.74 1.87
N THR A 462 0.40 5.03 2.87
CA THR A 462 0.90 3.69 3.22
C THR A 462 0.75 2.72 2.04
N SER A 463 -0.13 3.05 1.09
CA SER A 463 -0.28 2.39 -0.21
C SER A 463 0.98 2.40 -1.07
N MET A 464 1.88 3.39 -0.89
CA MET A 464 3.16 3.50 -1.58
C MET A 464 4.28 2.81 -0.80
N ALA A 465 4.15 2.72 0.52
CA ALA A 465 5.08 2.01 1.39
C ALA A 465 4.98 0.47 1.24
N ALA A 466 3.77 -0.06 1.14
CA ALA A 466 3.54 -1.49 0.98
C ALA A 466 4.21 -2.09 -0.28
N PRO A 467 4.05 -1.54 -1.51
CA PRO A 467 4.70 -2.08 -2.71
C PRO A 467 6.22 -1.94 -2.68
N ALA A 468 6.79 -0.96 -1.99
CA ALA A 468 8.22 -0.86 -1.79
C ALA A 468 8.75 -2.08 -1.00
N VAL A 469 8.03 -2.49 0.06
CA VAL A 469 8.36 -3.69 0.86
C VAL A 469 8.00 -4.97 0.12
N ALA A 470 6.90 -5.01 -0.64
CA ALA A 470 6.56 -6.15 -1.50
C ALA A 470 7.64 -6.39 -2.56
N GLY A 471 8.17 -5.31 -3.18
CA GLY A 471 9.32 -5.36 -4.08
C GLY A 471 10.59 -5.89 -3.39
N MET A 472 10.86 -5.46 -2.15
CA MET A 472 11.96 -5.98 -1.34
C MET A 472 11.80 -7.49 -1.08
N ALA A 473 10.60 -7.94 -0.75
CA ALA A 473 10.30 -9.38 -0.57
C ALA A 473 10.48 -10.17 -1.86
N ALA A 474 9.98 -9.64 -2.99
CA ALA A 474 10.14 -10.25 -4.31
C ALA A 474 11.62 -10.36 -4.70
N MET A 475 12.43 -9.34 -4.41
CA MET A 475 13.87 -9.35 -4.68
C MET A 475 14.60 -10.40 -3.86
N ILE A 476 14.26 -10.55 -2.58
CA ILE A 476 14.82 -11.60 -1.72
C ILE A 476 14.47 -12.99 -2.30
N ARG A 477 13.19 -13.22 -2.65
CA ARG A 477 12.74 -14.50 -3.21
C ARG A 477 13.31 -14.77 -4.61
N SER A 478 13.56 -13.73 -5.39
CA SER A 478 14.22 -13.86 -6.69
C SER A 478 15.65 -14.38 -6.57
N LEU A 479 16.42 -13.83 -5.63
CA LEU A 479 17.83 -14.19 -5.43
C LEU A 479 18.00 -15.46 -4.57
N TYR A 480 17.05 -15.78 -3.71
CA TYR A 480 17.08 -16.89 -2.75
C TYR A 480 15.73 -17.62 -2.72
N PRO A 481 15.36 -18.34 -3.80
CA PRO A 481 14.03 -18.94 -3.97
C PRO A 481 13.71 -20.05 -2.94
N GLN A 482 14.71 -20.54 -2.22
CA GLN A 482 14.52 -21.53 -1.14
C GLN A 482 14.00 -20.94 0.17
N LEU A 483 14.03 -19.60 0.33
CA LEU A 483 13.53 -18.94 1.54
C LEU A 483 12.00 -18.93 1.55
N THR A 484 11.41 -19.33 2.67
CA THR A 484 9.96 -19.31 2.86
C THR A 484 9.43 -17.89 3.09
N ALA A 485 8.12 -17.70 2.92
CA ALA A 485 7.45 -16.41 3.19
C ALA A 485 7.73 -15.90 4.61
N VAL A 486 7.65 -16.79 5.61
CA VAL A 486 7.95 -16.46 7.01
C VAL A 486 9.41 -16.06 7.20
N GLN A 487 10.35 -16.77 6.56
CA GLN A 487 11.77 -16.38 6.60
C GLN A 487 12.02 -15.04 5.94
N VAL A 488 11.37 -14.77 4.79
CA VAL A 488 11.46 -13.47 4.11
C VAL A 488 10.93 -12.36 4.99
N LYS A 489 9.74 -12.51 5.59
CA LYS A 489 9.21 -11.55 6.56
C LYS A 489 10.22 -11.29 7.68
N ARG A 490 10.74 -12.35 8.31
CA ARG A 490 11.69 -12.22 9.40
C ARG A 490 12.98 -11.50 8.98
N ILE A 491 13.52 -11.81 7.79
CA ILE A 491 14.69 -11.11 7.23
C ILE A 491 14.40 -9.63 7.07
N ILE A 492 13.24 -9.25 6.53
CA ILE A 492 12.83 -7.85 6.36
C ILE A 492 12.81 -7.12 7.70
N LEU A 493 12.20 -7.71 8.72
CA LEU A 493 12.08 -7.11 10.06
C LEU A 493 13.44 -7.04 10.77
N ASP A 494 14.21 -8.12 10.76
CA ASP A 494 15.48 -8.20 11.48
C ASP A 494 16.56 -7.30 10.86
N SER A 495 16.57 -7.17 9.52
CA SER A 495 17.54 -6.37 8.78
C SER A 495 17.23 -4.88 8.71
N GLY A 496 16.03 -4.45 9.09
CA GLY A 496 15.65 -3.04 9.10
C GLY A 496 16.61 -2.19 9.94
N LEU A 497 16.68 -0.89 9.65
CA LEU A 497 17.55 0.04 10.36
C LEU A 497 16.84 0.62 11.58
N SER A 498 17.52 0.61 12.72
CA SER A 498 17.03 1.24 13.95
C SER A 498 17.20 2.77 13.88
N VAL A 499 16.20 3.49 14.35
CA VAL A 499 16.18 4.96 14.42
C VAL A 499 16.46 5.37 15.85
N PRO A 500 17.63 5.99 16.15
CA PRO A 500 18.02 6.31 17.52
C PRO A 500 17.33 7.56 18.08
N MET A 501 16.77 8.40 17.19
CA MET A 501 16.03 9.60 17.59
C MET A 501 14.55 9.28 17.83
N LYS A 502 13.90 10.11 18.64
CA LYS A 502 12.45 10.12 18.73
C LYS A 502 11.85 10.77 17.50
N VAL A 503 10.68 10.27 17.09
CA VAL A 503 9.92 10.77 15.94
C VAL A 503 8.59 11.34 16.41
N ARG A 504 8.05 12.27 15.64
CA ARG A 504 6.80 12.95 15.96
C ARG A 504 5.61 12.20 15.36
N VAL A 505 4.61 11.95 16.20
CA VAL A 505 3.29 11.44 15.78
C VAL A 505 2.23 12.28 16.51
N GLY A 506 1.48 13.09 15.76
CA GLY A 506 0.63 14.12 16.35
C GLY A 506 1.45 15.11 17.17
N GLU A 507 1.08 15.31 18.44
CA GLU A 507 1.80 16.19 19.38
C GLU A 507 2.85 15.45 20.23
N GLN A 508 3.06 14.15 20.00
CA GLN A 508 3.94 13.31 20.81
C GLN A 508 5.27 13.04 20.12
N GLU A 509 6.33 12.90 20.92
CA GLU A 509 7.64 12.39 20.47
C GLU A 509 7.87 11.00 21.06
N LEU A 510 7.82 9.98 20.21
CA LEU A 510 7.89 8.56 20.57
C LEU A 510 9.11 7.88 19.94
N ALA A 511 9.60 6.83 20.58
CA ALA A 511 10.58 5.96 19.94
C ALA A 511 9.91 5.12 18.85
N LEU A 512 10.61 4.82 17.76
CA LEU A 512 10.04 4.02 16.69
C LEU A 512 9.59 2.62 17.15
N SER A 513 10.21 2.09 18.21
CA SER A 513 9.82 0.82 18.85
C SER A 513 8.48 0.86 19.60
N GLU A 514 7.90 2.05 19.77
CA GLU A 514 6.56 2.25 20.32
C GLU A 514 5.52 2.35 19.18
N LEU A 515 5.96 2.59 17.93
CA LEU A 515 5.12 2.84 16.77
C LEU A 515 4.98 1.63 15.84
N CYS A 516 5.91 0.66 15.88
CA CYS A 516 5.81 -0.58 15.12
C CYS A 516 6.55 -1.73 15.81
N GLY A 517 6.20 -2.96 15.44
CA GLY A 517 6.69 -4.19 16.07
C GLY A 517 8.20 -4.40 15.97
N SER A 518 8.81 -4.04 14.84
CA SER A 518 10.26 -4.16 14.65
C SER A 518 11.04 -2.98 15.27
N GLY A 519 10.40 -1.83 15.46
CA GLY A 519 11.08 -0.57 15.83
C GLY A 519 12.06 -0.10 14.75
N LYS A 520 11.83 -0.42 13.47
CA LYS A 520 12.79 -0.21 12.37
C LYS A 520 12.14 0.32 11.11
N ILE A 521 12.97 0.90 10.24
CA ILE A 521 12.63 1.24 8.87
C ILE A 521 13.19 0.21 7.89
N ALA A 522 12.49 -0.04 6.78
CA ALA A 522 12.88 -1.01 5.77
C ALA A 522 14.22 -0.66 5.10
N ASN A 523 15.04 -1.68 4.81
CA ASN A 523 16.32 -1.49 4.12
C ASN A 523 16.66 -2.71 3.24
N LEU A 524 16.67 -2.53 1.93
CA LEU A 524 16.93 -3.62 0.98
C LEU A 524 18.39 -4.10 1.03
N TYR A 525 19.35 -3.19 1.23
CA TYR A 525 20.76 -3.55 1.25
C TYR A 525 21.07 -4.53 2.38
N THR A 526 20.70 -4.20 3.60
CA THR A 526 20.91 -5.06 4.78
C THR A 526 20.10 -6.35 4.71
N ALA A 527 18.89 -6.28 4.12
CA ALA A 527 18.05 -7.45 3.93
C ALA A 527 18.68 -8.49 2.98
N LEU A 528 19.27 -8.05 1.88
CA LEU A 528 19.94 -8.97 0.96
C LEU A 528 21.20 -9.60 1.57
N LEU A 529 21.93 -8.86 2.41
CA LEU A 529 23.08 -9.41 3.14
C LEU A 529 22.63 -10.47 4.15
N LEU A 530 21.58 -10.21 4.90
CA LEU A 530 21.02 -11.17 5.85
C LEU A 530 20.40 -12.38 5.14
N ALA A 531 19.70 -12.15 4.01
CA ALA A 531 19.14 -13.23 3.20
C ALA A 531 20.22 -14.18 2.67
N GLU A 532 21.38 -13.66 2.25
CA GLU A 532 22.52 -14.50 1.84
C GLU A 532 23.03 -15.37 2.99
N GLN A 533 23.17 -14.81 4.20
CA GLN A 533 23.59 -15.57 5.38
C GLN A 533 22.60 -16.68 5.72
N VAL A 534 21.31 -16.36 5.78
CA VAL A 534 20.24 -17.34 6.07
C VAL A 534 20.20 -18.44 5.01
N ALA A 535 20.28 -18.07 3.73
CA ALA A 535 20.20 -19.01 2.61
C ALA A 535 21.41 -19.93 2.50
N THR A 536 22.58 -19.51 2.98
CA THR A 536 23.85 -20.28 2.92
C THR A 536 24.18 -20.97 4.23
N GLY A 537 23.44 -20.71 5.30
CA GLY A 537 23.69 -21.29 6.64
C GLY A 537 24.99 -20.78 7.30
N LYS A 538 25.45 -19.59 6.93
CA LYS A 538 26.69 -18.96 7.43
C LYS A 538 26.42 -17.98 8.53
#